data_25526a89b79310b9d78e4d8c3db44e69
#
_entry.id   25526a89b79310b9d78e4d8c3db44e69
#
_cell.length_a   1.000
_cell.length_b   1.000
_cell.length_c   1.000
_cell.angle_alpha   90.00
_cell.angle_beta   90.00
_cell.angle_gamma   90.00
#
_symmetry.space_group_name_H-M   'P 1'
#
loop_
_entity.id
_entity.type
_entity.pdbx_description
1 polymer ?
#
loop_
_entity_poly.entity_id
_entity_poly.type
_entity_poly.pdbx_seq_one_letter_code
_entity_poly.pdbx_strand_id
1 'polypeptide(L)'
;MGRCQAAKWNLLDASQLRKNFLKKGVTADTPLIVYSPDISAASRVAFAAYYLGGKNIKIIDGGQQAWKKAGLPLQKKSDQPKKVTDFGSNTVAHPEAYIKTPADLLQAEKKKPDLKLVSTRSWKEYIGDISGYSYIKEAGEPKGAICGRVSKSSSDVAYLTNADGT
;
A
#
# COMPACT_ATOMS: atom_id res chain seq x y z
N MET A 1 -10.00 2.53 -30.86
CA MET A 1 -9.64 1.44 -29.93
C MET A 1 -8.51 1.91 -29.03
N GLY A 2 -8.82 2.35 -27.81
CA GLY A 2 -7.82 2.78 -26.84
C GLY A 2 -7.00 1.57 -26.39
N ARG A 3 -5.69 1.63 -26.55
CA ARG A 3 -4.78 0.63 -25.97
C ARG A 3 -4.93 0.68 -24.45
N CYS A 4 -5.39 -0.40 -23.84
CA CYS A 4 -5.28 -0.59 -22.39
C CYS A 4 -3.79 -0.44 -22.03
N GLN A 5 -3.43 0.65 -21.37
CA GLN A 5 -2.09 0.75 -20.79
C GLN A 5 -1.99 -0.31 -19.70
N ALA A 6 -0.92 -1.12 -19.76
CA ALA A 6 -0.63 -2.06 -18.69
C ALA A 6 -0.64 -1.34 -17.34
N ALA A 7 -1.31 -1.93 -16.35
CA ALA A 7 -1.39 -1.35 -15.02
C ALA A 7 0.01 -1.19 -14.44
N LYS A 8 0.39 0.04 -14.11
CA LYS A 8 1.66 0.34 -13.44
C LYS A 8 1.44 0.20 -11.94
N TRP A 9 1.84 -0.93 -11.36
CA TRP A 9 1.69 -1.23 -9.93
C TRP A 9 2.65 -0.45 -9.03
N ASN A 10 3.71 0.14 -9.60
CA ASN A 10 4.66 0.96 -8.86
C ASN A 10 4.03 2.25 -8.32
N LEU A 11 4.64 2.82 -7.28
CA LEU A 11 4.31 4.17 -6.86
C LEU A 11 4.56 5.15 -8.02
N LEU A 12 3.74 6.18 -8.08
CA LEU A 12 4.05 7.35 -8.89
C LEU A 12 5.36 7.98 -8.40
N ASP A 13 5.99 8.78 -9.24
CA ASP A 13 7.14 9.56 -8.78
C ASP A 13 6.75 10.54 -7.66
N ALA A 14 7.75 10.94 -6.86
CA ALA A 14 7.51 11.75 -5.67
C ALA A 14 6.83 13.11 -5.97
N SER A 15 7.12 13.69 -7.13
CA SER A 15 6.52 14.98 -7.54
C SER A 15 5.03 14.82 -7.82
N GLN A 16 4.66 13.74 -8.52
CA GLN A 16 3.25 13.42 -8.81
C GLN A 16 2.49 13.05 -7.53
N LEU A 17 3.10 12.29 -6.63
CA LEU A 17 2.50 11.96 -5.33
C LEU A 17 2.22 13.22 -4.52
N ARG A 18 3.20 14.14 -4.38
CA ARG A 18 3.00 15.42 -3.70
C ARG A 18 1.86 16.22 -4.34
N LYS A 19 1.90 16.37 -5.66
CA LYS A 19 0.84 17.07 -6.40
C LYS A 19 -0.56 16.52 -6.13
N ASN A 20 -0.68 15.20 -5.99
CA ASN A 20 -1.95 14.56 -5.68
C ASN A 20 -2.39 14.81 -4.24
N PHE A 21 -1.47 14.76 -3.26
CA PHE A 21 -1.77 15.11 -1.87
C PHE A 21 -2.16 16.58 -1.73
N LEU A 22 -1.43 17.50 -2.35
CA LEU A 22 -1.73 18.94 -2.33
C LEU A 22 -3.11 19.27 -2.89
N LYS A 23 -3.55 18.58 -3.95
CA LYS A 23 -4.91 18.72 -4.48
C LYS A 23 -5.98 18.32 -3.47
N LYS A 24 -5.63 17.48 -2.50
CA LYS A 24 -6.51 17.00 -1.43
C LYS A 24 -6.34 17.76 -0.12
N GLY A 25 -5.53 18.82 -0.11
CA GLY A 25 -5.26 19.61 1.09
C GLY A 25 -4.34 18.95 2.10
N VAL A 26 -3.57 17.93 1.67
CA VAL A 26 -2.69 17.16 2.55
C VAL A 26 -1.25 17.62 2.38
N THR A 27 -0.62 17.97 3.50
CA THR A 27 0.80 18.32 3.65
C THR A 27 1.52 17.28 4.51
N ALA A 28 2.82 17.41 4.69
CA ALA A 28 3.59 16.55 5.60
C ALA A 28 3.10 16.61 7.07
N ASP A 29 2.60 17.76 7.49
CA ASP A 29 2.12 17.99 8.86
C ASP A 29 0.63 17.71 9.06
N THR A 30 -0.12 17.47 7.97
CA THR A 30 -1.55 17.18 8.05
C THR A 30 -1.78 15.84 8.77
N PRO A 31 -2.56 15.80 9.87
CA PRO A 31 -2.99 14.54 10.45
C PRO A 31 -3.85 13.79 9.44
N LEU A 32 -3.37 12.64 8.99
CA LEU A 32 -4.00 11.83 7.96
C LEU A 32 -4.55 10.55 8.56
N ILE A 33 -5.86 10.35 8.43
CA ILE A 33 -6.51 9.09 8.75
C ILE A 33 -7.04 8.50 7.45
N VAL A 34 -6.60 7.32 7.10
CA VAL A 34 -7.01 6.62 5.88
C VAL A 34 -7.86 5.40 6.22
N TYR A 35 -8.83 5.11 5.38
CA TYR A 35 -9.65 3.91 5.49
C TYR A 35 -10.09 3.44 4.11
N SER A 36 -10.41 2.16 4.01
CA SER A 36 -10.94 1.55 2.80
C SER A 36 -11.65 0.25 3.19
N PRO A 37 -12.61 -0.24 2.39
CA PRO A 37 -13.08 -1.62 2.53
C PRO A 37 -11.96 -2.66 2.36
N ASP A 38 -10.95 -2.33 1.56
CA ASP A 38 -9.72 -3.10 1.37
C ASP A 38 -8.56 -2.37 2.07
N ILE A 39 -8.04 -2.99 3.14
CA ILE A 39 -6.92 -2.43 3.91
C ILE A 39 -5.68 -2.19 3.05
N SER A 40 -5.46 -2.97 2.00
CA SER A 40 -4.32 -2.81 1.09
C SER A 40 -4.35 -1.45 0.39
N ALA A 41 -5.55 -0.99 -0.01
CA ALA A 41 -5.72 0.33 -0.63
C ALA A 41 -5.44 1.46 0.37
N ALA A 42 -5.93 1.35 1.62
CA ALA A 42 -5.64 2.32 2.68
C ALA A 42 -4.15 2.34 3.01
N SER A 43 -3.52 1.16 3.15
CA SER A 43 -2.09 1.03 3.44
C SER A 43 -1.23 1.63 2.34
N ARG A 44 -1.62 1.50 1.07
CA ARG A 44 -0.89 2.11 -0.05
C ARG A 44 -0.89 3.64 0.03
N VAL A 45 -2.00 4.26 0.40
CA VAL A 45 -2.07 5.72 0.59
C VAL A 45 -1.24 6.14 1.81
N ALA A 46 -1.36 5.41 2.93
CA ALA A 46 -0.55 5.64 4.13
C ALA A 46 0.94 5.53 3.83
N PHE A 47 1.35 4.49 3.10
CA PHE A 47 2.74 4.29 2.69
C PHE A 47 3.24 5.43 1.79
N ALA A 48 2.46 5.88 0.82
CA ALA A 48 2.83 7.00 -0.04
C ALA A 48 3.02 8.31 0.75
N ALA A 49 2.16 8.57 1.75
CA ALA A 49 2.31 9.71 2.63
C ALA A 49 3.57 9.59 3.52
N TYR A 50 3.81 8.41 4.11
CA TYR A 50 5.01 8.11 4.89
C TYR A 50 6.29 8.30 4.06
N TYR A 51 6.33 7.72 2.86
CA TYR A 51 7.45 7.84 1.92
C TYR A 51 7.83 9.29 1.63
N LEU A 52 6.84 10.17 1.53
CA LEU A 52 7.04 11.60 1.33
C LEU A 52 7.35 12.39 2.62
N GLY A 53 7.23 11.79 3.82
CA GLY A 53 7.50 12.43 5.09
C GLY A 53 6.28 12.92 5.86
N GLY A 54 5.10 12.34 5.59
CA GLY A 54 3.92 12.56 6.44
C GLY A 54 4.19 12.10 7.87
N LYS A 55 3.89 12.95 8.86
CA LYS A 55 4.29 12.74 10.27
C LYS A 55 3.25 12.03 11.12
N ASN A 56 1.98 12.23 10.82
CA ASN A 56 0.87 11.70 11.63
C ASN A 56 -0.12 10.96 10.74
N ILE A 57 0.16 9.67 10.52
CA ILE A 57 -0.62 8.83 9.62
C ILE A 57 -1.23 7.68 10.43
N LYS A 58 -2.54 7.48 10.30
CA LYS A 58 -3.29 6.41 10.95
C LYS A 58 -4.17 5.69 9.93
N ILE A 59 -4.44 4.43 10.17
CA ILE A 59 -5.38 3.61 9.41
C ILE A 59 -6.53 3.23 10.34
N ILE A 60 -7.78 3.33 9.86
CA ILE A 60 -8.93 2.81 10.60
C ILE A 60 -8.96 1.30 10.39
N ASP A 61 -8.77 0.55 11.46
CA ASP A 61 -8.94 -0.89 11.46
C ASP A 61 -10.42 -1.26 11.24
N GLY A 62 -10.68 -2.27 10.40
CA GLY A 62 -12.03 -2.62 9.93
C GLY A 62 -12.69 -1.57 9.01
N GLY A 63 -12.01 -0.46 8.70
CA GLY A 63 -12.41 0.53 7.71
C GLY A 63 -13.82 1.08 7.90
N GLN A 64 -14.56 1.27 6.79
CA GLN A 64 -15.92 1.81 6.85
C GLN A 64 -16.93 0.90 7.56
N GLN A 65 -16.67 -0.41 7.61
CA GLN A 65 -17.56 -1.34 8.31
C GLN A 65 -17.48 -1.15 9.82
N ALA A 66 -16.27 -0.99 10.37
CA ALA A 66 -16.07 -0.66 11.78
C ALA A 66 -16.76 0.66 12.14
N TRP A 67 -16.64 1.69 11.27
CA TRP A 67 -17.32 2.97 11.44
C TRP A 67 -18.83 2.81 11.54
N LYS A 68 -19.46 2.03 10.63
CA LYS A 68 -20.90 1.76 10.66
C LYS A 68 -21.31 0.97 11.89
N LYS A 69 -20.54 -0.06 12.26
CA LYS A 69 -20.80 -0.90 13.44
C LYS A 69 -20.76 -0.10 14.75
N ALA A 70 -19.93 0.94 14.78
CA ALA A 70 -19.86 1.89 15.90
C ALA A 70 -21.02 2.91 15.91
N GLY A 71 -21.98 2.82 14.99
CA GLY A 71 -23.12 3.75 14.90
C GLY A 71 -22.77 5.17 14.49
N LEU A 72 -21.59 5.38 13.93
CA LEU A 72 -21.14 6.71 13.55
C LEU A 72 -21.80 7.21 12.26
N PRO A 73 -22.04 8.53 12.13
CA PRO A 73 -22.79 9.09 11.03
C PRO A 73 -22.06 8.96 9.70
N LEU A 74 -22.82 8.76 8.63
CA LEU A 74 -22.33 8.78 7.25
C LEU A 74 -22.90 9.99 6.52
N GLN A 75 -22.11 10.60 5.65
CA GLN A 75 -22.59 11.63 4.75
C GLN A 75 -22.64 11.12 3.31
N LYS A 76 -23.59 11.62 2.52
CA LYS A 76 -23.79 11.23 1.12
C LYS A 76 -22.85 11.95 0.15
N LYS A 77 -22.36 13.12 0.51
CA LYS A 77 -21.46 13.93 -0.32
C LYS A 77 -20.13 14.07 0.40
N SER A 78 -19.03 13.96 -0.34
CA SER A 78 -17.72 14.30 0.18
C SER A 78 -17.52 15.80 0.21
N ASP A 79 -16.85 16.30 1.25
CA ASP A 79 -16.42 17.68 1.29
C ASP A 79 -15.39 17.95 0.19
N GLN A 80 -15.43 19.17 -0.35
CA GLN A 80 -14.43 19.57 -1.32
C GLN A 80 -13.13 19.92 -0.58
N PRO A 81 -12.01 19.26 -0.90
CA PRO A 81 -10.77 19.53 -0.22
C PRO A 81 -10.27 20.94 -0.54
N LYS A 82 -9.83 21.66 0.48
CA LYS A 82 -9.14 22.93 0.31
C LYS A 82 -7.72 22.65 -0.20
N LYS A 83 -7.46 23.00 -1.46
CA LYS A 83 -6.13 22.81 -2.07
C LYS A 83 -5.08 23.61 -1.32
N VAL A 84 -3.89 23.06 -1.22
CA VAL A 84 -2.69 23.69 -0.67
C VAL A 84 -1.58 23.65 -1.71
N THR A 85 -0.57 24.49 -1.58
CA THR A 85 0.46 24.67 -2.60
C THR A 85 1.83 24.15 -2.16
N ASP A 86 2.05 24.03 -0.85
CA ASP A 86 3.30 23.56 -0.29
C ASP A 86 3.06 22.30 0.55
N PHE A 87 3.84 21.26 0.28
CA PHE A 87 3.80 19.99 1.01
C PHE A 87 4.61 20.05 2.32
N GLY A 88 5.52 21.01 2.45
CA GLY A 88 6.46 21.13 3.56
C GLY A 88 7.81 20.41 3.34
N SER A 89 7.96 19.71 2.20
CA SER A 89 9.24 19.08 1.80
C SER A 89 9.27 18.83 0.30
N ASN A 90 10.41 19.08 -0.31
CA ASN A 90 10.67 18.78 -1.73
C ASN A 90 11.47 17.48 -1.93
N THR A 91 11.99 16.90 -0.85
CA THR A 91 12.72 15.62 -0.87
C THR A 91 11.86 14.47 -0.40
N VAL A 92 12.23 13.26 -0.76
CA VAL A 92 11.65 12.03 -0.19
C VAL A 92 12.27 11.83 1.19
N ALA A 93 11.43 11.66 2.21
CA ALA A 93 11.89 11.50 3.58
C ALA A 93 12.40 10.08 3.87
N HIS A 94 11.76 9.08 3.27
CA HIS A 94 12.04 7.66 3.52
C HIS A 94 12.34 6.91 2.22
N PRO A 95 13.42 7.26 1.48
CA PRO A 95 13.77 6.59 0.23
C PRO A 95 14.10 5.11 0.42
N GLU A 96 14.62 4.74 1.59
CA GLU A 96 14.96 3.37 2.00
C GLU A 96 13.74 2.45 2.16
N ALA A 97 12.55 3.02 2.34
CA ALA A 97 11.33 2.26 2.52
C ALA A 97 10.77 1.68 1.21
N TYR A 98 11.34 2.03 0.06
CA TYR A 98 10.82 1.60 -1.24
C TYR A 98 11.92 1.09 -2.17
N ILE A 99 11.91 -0.22 -2.41
CA ILE A 99 12.72 -0.87 -3.44
C ILE A 99 11.94 -0.80 -4.75
N LYS A 100 12.47 -0.08 -5.72
CA LYS A 100 11.75 0.27 -6.95
C LYS A 100 11.85 -0.80 -8.03
N THR A 101 12.99 -1.47 -8.11
CA THR A 101 13.27 -2.45 -9.17
C THR A 101 13.86 -3.75 -8.59
N PRO A 102 13.76 -4.87 -9.33
CA PRO A 102 14.46 -6.10 -8.93
C PRO A 102 15.98 -5.93 -8.80
N ALA A 103 16.58 -5.06 -9.62
CA ALA A 103 18.01 -4.76 -9.53
C ALA A 103 18.37 -4.07 -8.20
N ASP A 104 17.49 -3.16 -7.73
CA ASP A 104 17.67 -2.51 -6.43
C ASP A 104 17.55 -3.52 -5.28
N LEU A 105 16.65 -4.51 -5.39
CA LEU A 105 16.52 -5.60 -4.43
C LEU A 105 17.82 -6.40 -4.34
N LEU A 106 18.35 -6.86 -5.48
CA LEU A 106 19.60 -7.61 -5.51
C LEU A 106 20.79 -6.85 -4.92
N GLN A 107 20.81 -5.52 -5.11
CA GLN A 107 21.82 -4.67 -4.47
C GLN A 107 21.61 -4.55 -2.96
N ALA A 108 20.34 -4.45 -2.51
CA ALA A 108 20.00 -4.38 -1.10
C ALA A 108 20.38 -5.69 -0.37
N GLU A 109 20.11 -6.85 -0.97
CA GLU A 109 20.50 -8.16 -0.45
C GLU A 109 22.03 -8.31 -0.30
N LYS A 110 22.81 -7.82 -1.29
CA LYS A 110 24.26 -7.81 -1.20
C LYS A 110 24.78 -6.95 -0.07
N LYS A 111 24.12 -5.80 0.20
CA LYS A 111 24.52 -4.87 1.27
C LYS A 111 24.05 -5.30 2.64
N LYS A 112 22.96 -6.04 2.72
CA LYS A 112 22.31 -6.53 3.97
C LYS A 112 22.00 -8.01 3.83
N PRO A 113 22.94 -8.90 4.15
CA PRO A 113 22.75 -10.35 4.00
C PRO A 113 21.64 -10.94 4.87
N ASP A 114 21.25 -10.25 5.93
CA ASP A 114 20.15 -10.58 6.82
C ASP A 114 18.77 -10.07 6.34
N LEU A 115 18.72 -9.37 5.21
CA LEU A 115 17.47 -8.90 4.62
C LEU A 115 16.54 -10.08 4.34
N LYS A 116 15.28 -9.94 4.75
CA LYS A 116 14.23 -10.96 4.50
C LYS A 116 13.29 -10.45 3.42
N LEU A 117 13.16 -11.24 2.37
CA LEU A 117 12.12 -11.05 1.36
C LEU A 117 10.86 -11.79 1.83
N VAL A 118 9.80 -11.04 2.11
CA VAL A 118 8.55 -11.59 2.65
C VAL A 118 7.47 -11.50 1.59
N SER A 119 6.92 -12.65 1.19
CA SER A 119 5.76 -12.71 0.30
C SER A 119 4.48 -12.52 1.11
N THR A 120 3.64 -11.58 0.67
CA THR A 120 2.30 -11.35 1.23
C THR A 120 1.19 -11.89 0.33
N ARG A 121 1.54 -12.75 -0.60
CA ARG A 121 0.61 -13.43 -1.52
C ARG A 121 -0.16 -14.54 -0.80
N SER A 122 -1.25 -15.02 -1.39
CA SER A 122 -2.00 -16.15 -0.84
C SER A 122 -1.14 -17.41 -0.79
N TRP A 123 -1.53 -18.39 0.03
CA TRP A 123 -0.80 -19.65 0.16
C TRP A 123 -0.66 -20.39 -1.18
N LYS A 124 -1.74 -20.45 -1.98
CA LYS A 124 -1.70 -21.09 -3.30
C LYS A 124 -0.73 -20.43 -4.27
N GLU A 125 -0.64 -19.11 -4.23
CA GLU A 125 0.32 -18.37 -5.04
C GLU A 125 1.75 -18.62 -4.54
N TYR A 126 1.94 -18.62 -3.21
CA TYR A 126 3.26 -18.83 -2.59
C TYR A 126 3.84 -20.21 -2.90
N ILE A 127 3.04 -21.28 -2.83
CA ILE A 127 3.49 -22.64 -3.16
C ILE A 127 3.56 -22.92 -4.67
N GLY A 128 3.13 -21.98 -5.50
CA GLY A 128 3.20 -22.12 -6.96
C GLY A 128 2.04 -22.89 -7.61
N ASP A 129 0.95 -23.12 -6.89
CA ASP A 129 -0.27 -23.75 -7.47
C ASP A 129 -0.93 -22.87 -8.53
N ILE A 130 -0.89 -21.58 -8.32
CA ILE A 130 -1.46 -20.57 -9.23
C ILE A 130 -0.56 -19.33 -9.30
N SER A 131 -0.63 -18.59 -10.40
CA SER A 131 0.06 -17.31 -10.52
C SER A 131 -0.65 -16.14 -9.81
N GLY A 132 -1.94 -16.30 -9.51
CA GLY A 132 -2.78 -15.26 -8.91
C GLY A 132 -3.28 -14.20 -9.91
N TYR A 133 -2.82 -14.21 -11.15
CA TYR A 133 -3.17 -13.23 -12.17
C TYR A 133 -3.45 -13.90 -13.51
N SER A 134 -4.51 -13.46 -14.21
CA SER A 134 -4.86 -14.00 -15.53
C SER A 134 -3.84 -13.70 -16.63
N TYR A 135 -3.00 -12.70 -16.44
CA TYR A 135 -1.99 -12.24 -17.40
C TYR A 135 -0.55 -12.67 -17.05
N ILE A 136 -0.35 -13.36 -15.94
CA ILE A 136 0.92 -13.98 -15.54
C ILE A 136 0.74 -15.50 -15.60
N LYS A 137 1.52 -16.16 -16.41
CA LYS A 137 1.47 -17.63 -16.57
C LYS A 137 2.34 -18.37 -15.56
N GLU A 138 3.49 -17.77 -15.25
CA GLU A 138 4.47 -18.33 -14.33
C GLU A 138 3.94 -18.24 -12.90
N ALA A 139 3.94 -19.36 -12.19
CA ALA A 139 3.62 -19.44 -10.77
C ALA A 139 4.90 -19.59 -9.94
N GLY A 140 4.84 -19.29 -8.64
CA GLY A 140 5.96 -19.38 -7.71
C GLY A 140 6.43 -18.04 -7.17
N GLU A 141 7.54 -18.06 -6.45
CA GLU A 141 8.09 -16.91 -5.72
C GLU A 141 9.55 -16.64 -6.10
N PRO A 142 10.04 -15.42 -5.91
CA PRO A 142 11.46 -15.13 -5.96
C PRO A 142 12.23 -16.02 -4.99
N LYS A 143 13.43 -16.45 -5.40
CA LYS A 143 14.28 -17.31 -4.57
C LYS A 143 14.55 -16.66 -3.21
N GLY A 144 14.36 -17.41 -2.13
CA GLY A 144 14.60 -16.92 -0.77
C GLY A 144 13.42 -16.20 -0.12
N ALA A 145 12.30 -16.01 -0.84
CA ALA A 145 11.10 -15.44 -0.24
C ALA A 145 10.52 -16.37 0.82
N ILE A 146 10.11 -15.78 1.95
CA ILE A 146 9.41 -16.48 3.04
C ILE A 146 7.93 -16.07 3.03
N CYS A 147 7.05 -17.00 3.42
CA CYS A 147 5.62 -16.69 3.52
C CYS A 147 5.37 -15.79 4.72
N GLY A 148 4.85 -14.58 4.47
CA GLY A 148 4.43 -13.63 5.50
C GLY A 148 2.92 -13.54 5.64
N ARG A 149 2.18 -14.40 4.91
CA ARG A 149 0.73 -14.41 4.92
C ARG A 149 0.22 -15.82 4.78
N VAL A 150 -0.65 -16.24 5.67
CA VAL A 150 -1.38 -17.49 5.58
C VAL A 150 -2.83 -17.15 5.29
N SER A 151 -3.21 -17.14 4.01
CA SER A 151 -4.57 -16.79 3.62
C SER A 151 -5.09 -17.68 2.49
N LYS A 152 -6.41 -17.80 2.41
CA LYS A 152 -7.08 -18.58 1.35
C LYS A 152 -7.25 -17.78 0.06
N SER A 153 -7.19 -16.47 0.12
CA SER A 153 -7.38 -15.57 -1.03
C SER A 153 -6.43 -14.38 -0.99
N SER A 154 -6.29 -13.68 -2.11
CA SER A 154 -5.44 -12.49 -2.22
C SER A 154 -5.95 -11.30 -1.39
N SER A 155 -7.24 -11.26 -1.09
CA SER A 155 -7.87 -10.23 -0.27
C SER A 155 -7.92 -10.55 1.23
N ASP A 156 -7.58 -11.77 1.61
CA ASP A 156 -7.55 -12.20 3.00
C ASP A 156 -6.34 -11.60 3.73
N VAL A 157 -6.58 -10.89 4.80
CA VAL A 157 -5.58 -10.23 5.65
C VAL A 157 -5.41 -10.91 7.01
N ALA A 158 -5.71 -12.19 7.09
CA ALA A 158 -5.69 -12.98 8.34
C ALA A 158 -4.37 -12.85 9.13
N TYR A 159 -3.26 -12.53 8.47
CA TYR A 159 -1.98 -12.26 9.12
C TYR A 159 -1.98 -10.94 9.91
N LEU A 160 -2.80 -9.97 9.49
CA LEU A 160 -2.88 -8.63 10.07
C LEU A 160 -4.12 -8.42 10.95
N THR A 161 -5.00 -9.43 11.03
CA THR A 161 -6.23 -9.40 11.80
C THR A 161 -6.26 -10.51 12.84
N ASN A 162 -7.08 -10.36 13.85
CA ASN A 162 -7.35 -11.44 14.81
C ASN A 162 -8.13 -12.58 14.12
N ALA A 163 -8.20 -13.75 14.77
CA ALA A 163 -8.90 -14.92 14.25
C ALA A 163 -10.40 -14.70 13.97
N ASP A 164 -11.01 -13.72 14.65
CA ASP A 164 -12.39 -13.28 14.47
C ASP A 164 -12.56 -12.22 13.35
N GLY A 165 -11.47 -11.80 12.69
CA GLY A 165 -11.48 -10.81 11.61
C GLY A 165 -11.49 -9.36 12.07
N THR A 166 -11.22 -9.10 13.35
CA THR A 166 -11.12 -7.73 13.91
C THR A 166 -9.68 -7.23 14.01
#